data_a349ca64df7444677899f9d9bda24a2a
#
_entry.id   a349ca64df7444677899f9d9bda24a2a
#
_cell.length_a   1.000
_cell.length_b   1.000
_cell.length_c   1.000
_cell.angle_alpha   90.00
_cell.angle_beta   90.00
_cell.angle_gamma   90.00
#
_symmetry.space_group_name_H-M   'P 1'
#
loop_
_entity.id
_entity.type
_entity.pdbx_description
1 polymer ?
#
loop_
_entity_poly.entity_id
_entity_poly.type
_entity_poly.pdbx_seq_one_letter_code
_entity_poly.pdbx_strand_id
1 'polypeptide(L)'
;MYNLRLQVEKDKSRLALYQNGVERAAREWEESRDMGRRVFESIEEVMKEASIVPENIASFQVISELPDSSTSRRIAETVARVYTFGVETPGSD
;
A
#
# COMPACT_ATOMS: atom_id res chain seq x y z
N MET A 1 11.54 1.25 12.13
CA MET A 1 11.19 1.76 10.81
C MET A 1 10.15 0.87 10.18
N TYR A 2 9.12 1.45 9.61
CA TYR A 2 8.01 0.69 9.06
C TYR A 2 8.00 0.71 7.55
N ASN A 3 7.57 -0.40 6.95
CA ASN A 3 7.45 -0.52 5.51
C ASN A 3 6.10 -1.12 5.18
N LEU A 4 5.48 -0.62 4.12
CA LEU A 4 4.24 -1.19 3.62
C LEU A 4 4.53 -1.97 2.35
N ARG A 5 3.85 -3.08 2.19
CA ARG A 5 3.96 -3.88 0.98
C ARG A 5 2.55 -4.22 0.50
N LEU A 6 2.25 -3.85 -0.72
CA LEU A 6 0.96 -4.16 -1.33
C LEU A 6 1.21 -5.17 -2.44
N GLN A 7 0.62 -6.35 -2.28
CA GLN A 7 0.73 -7.40 -3.27
C GLN A 7 -0.58 -7.45 -4.03
N VAL A 8 -0.52 -7.24 -5.34
CA VAL A 8 -1.71 -7.20 -6.19
C VAL A 8 -1.68 -8.39 -7.12
N GLU A 9 -2.67 -9.26 -6.98
CA GLU A 9 -2.79 -10.45 -7.81
C GLU A 9 -4.10 -10.38 -8.60
N LYS A 10 -4.28 -11.33 -9.49
CA LYS A 10 -5.44 -11.33 -10.37
C LYS A 10 -6.75 -11.36 -9.60
N ASP A 11 -6.82 -12.19 -8.57
CA ASP A 11 -8.08 -12.41 -7.87
C ASP A 11 -8.14 -11.76 -6.49
N LYS A 12 -7.02 -11.33 -5.96
CA LYS A 12 -7.00 -10.77 -4.62
C LYS A 12 -5.80 -9.87 -4.41
N SER A 13 -5.84 -9.09 -3.34
CA SER A 13 -4.74 -8.21 -2.97
C SER A 13 -4.48 -8.35 -1.48
N ARG A 14 -3.24 -8.08 -1.08
CA ARG A 14 -2.85 -8.17 0.32
C ARG A 14 -1.94 -7.00 0.66
N LEU A 15 -2.30 -6.28 1.71
CA LEU A 15 -1.47 -5.20 2.23
C LEU A 15 -0.89 -5.64 3.55
N ALA A 16 0.41 -5.49 3.72
CA ALA A 16 1.08 -5.86 4.95
C ALA A 16 1.96 -4.73 5.43
N LEU A 17 2.00 -4.56 6.74
CA LEU A 17 2.86 -3.58 7.40
C LEU A 17 3.97 -4.34 8.12
N TYR A 18 5.20 -3.97 7.82
CA TYR A 18 6.38 -4.60 8.41
C TYR A 18 7.14 -3.60 9.27
N GLN A 19 7.69 -4.09 10.37
CA GLN A 19 8.60 -3.31 11.19
C GLN A 19 9.89 -4.10 11.32
N ASN A 20 10.97 -3.55 10.76
CA ASN A 20 12.28 -4.20 10.79
C ASN A 20 12.21 -5.63 10.26
N GLY A 21 11.45 -5.83 9.19
CA GLY A 21 11.34 -7.13 8.56
C GLY A 21 10.32 -8.07 9.17
N VAL A 22 9.63 -7.65 10.23
CA VAL A 22 8.63 -8.49 10.89
C VAL A 22 7.24 -7.96 10.55
N GLU A 23 6.36 -8.82 10.11
CA GLU A 23 4.99 -8.42 9.77
C GLU A 23 4.24 -8.07 11.06
N ARG A 24 3.70 -6.86 11.11
CA ARG A 24 2.97 -6.37 12.28
C ARG A 24 1.47 -6.38 12.09
N ALA A 25 1.01 -6.19 10.87
CA ALA A 25 -0.41 -6.18 10.57
C ALA A 25 -0.59 -6.44 9.09
N ALA A 26 -1.74 -6.98 8.71
CA ALA A 26 -2.01 -7.23 7.30
C ALA A 26 -3.51 -7.24 7.05
N ARG A 27 -3.89 -6.97 5.81
CA ARG A 27 -5.26 -7.05 5.35
C ARG A 27 -5.26 -7.68 3.97
N GLU A 28 -6.29 -8.46 3.70
CA GLU A 28 -6.40 -9.13 2.42
C GLU A 28 -7.86 -9.00 1.94
N TRP A 29 -8.04 -8.82 0.65
CA TRP A 29 -9.37 -8.69 0.08
C TRP A 29 -9.38 -9.21 -1.35
N GLU A 30 -10.59 -9.58 -1.81
CA GLU A 30 -10.75 -10.03 -3.17
C GLU A 30 -10.80 -8.85 -4.12
N GLU A 31 -10.43 -9.10 -5.35
CA GLU A 31 -10.45 -8.06 -6.37
C GLU A 31 -11.84 -7.45 -6.49
N SER A 32 -11.90 -6.12 -6.56
CA SER A 32 -13.18 -5.43 -6.65
C SER A 32 -12.99 -4.12 -7.40
N ARG A 33 -14.10 -3.49 -7.72
CA ARG A 33 -14.08 -2.22 -8.44
C ARG A 33 -13.59 -1.08 -7.56
N ASP A 34 -13.62 -1.27 -6.25
CA ASP A 34 -13.23 -0.25 -5.30
C ASP A 34 -11.80 -0.42 -4.84
N MET A 35 -10.92 -0.83 -5.73
CA MET A 35 -9.53 -1.12 -5.39
C MET A 35 -8.85 0.04 -4.64
N GLY A 36 -8.94 1.25 -5.18
CA GLY A 36 -8.30 2.40 -4.54
C GLY A 36 -8.82 2.64 -3.13
N ARG A 37 -10.13 2.58 -2.97
CA ARG A 37 -10.75 2.76 -1.67
C ARG A 37 -10.32 1.68 -0.69
N ARG A 38 -10.31 0.42 -1.15
CA ARG A 38 -9.89 -0.70 -0.30
C ARG A 38 -8.45 -0.55 0.16
N VAL A 39 -7.57 -0.11 -0.75
CA VAL A 39 -6.18 0.08 -0.39
C VAL A 39 -6.05 1.16 0.68
N PHE A 40 -6.70 2.30 0.49
CA PHE A 40 -6.62 3.39 1.45
C PHE A 40 -7.18 2.98 2.81
N GLU A 41 -8.33 2.31 2.82
CA GLU A 41 -8.93 1.85 4.07
C GLU A 41 -8.01 0.86 4.79
N SER A 42 -7.41 -0.05 4.03
CA SER A 42 -6.53 -1.05 4.62
C SER A 42 -5.27 -0.41 5.19
N ILE A 43 -4.73 0.59 4.50
CA ILE A 43 -3.55 1.30 5.00
C ILE A 43 -3.89 1.98 6.33
N GLU A 44 -5.03 2.66 6.39
CA GLU A 44 -5.44 3.32 7.62
C GLU A 44 -5.62 2.33 8.75
N GLU A 45 -6.22 1.18 8.44
CA GLU A 45 -6.46 0.16 9.46
C GLU A 45 -5.16 -0.41 10.03
N VAL A 46 -4.21 -0.75 9.16
CA VAL A 46 -2.97 -1.34 9.65
C VAL A 46 -2.14 -0.30 10.41
N MET A 47 -2.18 0.96 9.99
CA MET A 47 -1.46 2.01 10.71
C MET A 47 -2.08 2.25 12.08
N LYS A 48 -3.41 2.23 12.14
CA LYS A 48 -4.12 2.41 13.40
C LYS A 48 -3.83 1.25 14.35
N GLU A 49 -3.81 0.04 13.81
CA GLU A 49 -3.52 -1.14 14.61
C GLU A 49 -2.11 -1.08 15.21
N ALA A 50 -1.16 -0.53 14.46
CA ALA A 50 0.22 -0.41 14.93
C ALA A 50 0.48 0.90 15.66
N SER A 51 -0.52 1.78 15.73
CA SER A 51 -0.40 3.09 16.38
C SER A 51 0.70 3.94 15.77
N ILE A 52 0.76 3.97 14.45
CA ILE A 52 1.75 4.78 13.74
C ILE A 52 1.07 5.78 12.82
N VAL A 53 1.82 6.73 12.33
CA VAL A 53 1.35 7.75 11.40
C VAL A 53 2.11 7.61 10.08
N PRO A 54 1.62 8.22 8.99
CA PRO A 54 2.28 8.08 7.68
C PRO A 54 3.76 8.43 7.69
N GLU A 55 4.16 9.38 8.51
CA GLU A 55 5.56 9.77 8.58
C GLU A 55 6.47 8.66 9.09
N ASN A 56 5.89 7.65 9.72
CA ASN A 56 6.67 6.52 10.21
C ASN A 56 6.95 5.50 9.10
N ILE A 57 6.32 5.66 7.95
CA ILE A 57 6.49 4.73 6.84
C ILE A 57 7.72 5.10 6.04
N ALA A 58 8.68 4.20 5.98
CA ALA A 58 9.92 4.43 5.27
C ALA A 58 9.80 4.11 3.79
N SER A 59 9.01 3.13 3.44
CA SER A 59 8.85 2.76 2.05
C SER A 59 7.51 2.07 1.81
N PHE A 60 7.06 2.11 0.58
CA PHE A 60 5.84 1.46 0.16
C PHE A 60 6.16 0.73 -1.13
N GLN A 61 6.13 -0.59 -1.07
CA GLN A 61 6.42 -1.43 -2.22
C GLN A 61 5.14 -1.99 -2.82
N VAL A 62 5.08 -2.00 -4.14
CA VAL A 62 3.99 -2.66 -4.84
C VAL A 62 4.58 -3.85 -5.57
N ILE A 63 4.04 -5.03 -5.31
CA ILE A 63 4.48 -6.27 -5.93
C ILE A 63 3.31 -6.82 -6.72
N SER A 64 3.51 -7.05 -8.00
CA SER A 64 2.45 -7.57 -8.85
C SER A 64 3.01 -8.29 -10.05
N GLU A 65 2.35 -9.37 -10.44
CA GLU A 65 2.70 -10.07 -11.66
C GLU A 65 1.77 -9.65 -12.79
N LEU A 66 0.86 -8.74 -12.50
CA LEU A 66 -0.06 -8.24 -13.52
C LEU A 66 0.67 -7.32 -14.49
N PRO A 67 0.21 -7.24 -15.75
CA PRO A 67 0.87 -6.37 -16.74
C PRO A 67 0.70 -4.90 -16.37
N ASP A 68 1.57 -4.07 -16.88
CA ASP A 68 1.52 -2.64 -16.61
C ASP A 68 0.19 -2.00 -17.01
N SER A 69 -0.51 -2.60 -17.96
CA SER A 69 -1.79 -2.08 -18.37
C SER A 69 -2.92 -2.41 -17.41
N SER A 70 -2.67 -3.22 -16.40
CA SER A 70 -3.70 -3.59 -15.46
C SER A 70 -4.16 -2.38 -14.66
N THR A 71 -5.46 -2.17 -14.57
CA THR A 71 -6.03 -1.06 -13.81
C THR A 71 -5.70 -1.20 -12.32
N SER A 72 -5.82 -2.41 -11.79
CA SER A 72 -5.53 -2.65 -10.38
C SER A 72 -4.08 -2.33 -10.04
N ARG A 73 -3.14 -2.73 -10.90
CA ARG A 73 -1.75 -2.43 -10.68
C ARG A 73 -1.48 -0.93 -10.73
N ARG A 74 -2.11 -0.23 -11.69
CA ARG A 74 -1.92 1.21 -11.82
C ARG A 74 -2.46 1.97 -10.61
N ILE A 75 -3.61 1.53 -10.11
CA ILE A 75 -4.18 2.14 -8.91
C ILE A 75 -3.25 1.91 -7.72
N ALA A 76 -2.74 0.70 -7.57
CA ALA A 76 -1.84 0.38 -6.46
C ALA A 76 -0.59 1.24 -6.52
N GLU A 77 -0.01 1.40 -7.70
CA GLU A 77 1.20 2.21 -7.86
C GLU A 77 0.91 3.68 -7.56
N THR A 78 -0.26 4.17 -7.95
CA THR A 78 -0.64 5.54 -7.67
C THR A 78 -0.79 5.77 -6.17
N VAL A 79 -1.43 4.83 -5.47
CA VAL A 79 -1.57 4.94 -4.02
C VAL A 79 -0.21 4.92 -3.34
N ALA A 80 0.67 4.02 -3.77
CA ALA A 80 2.01 3.93 -3.20
C ALA A 80 2.75 5.25 -3.37
N ARG A 81 2.60 5.86 -4.53
CA ARG A 81 3.26 7.13 -4.82
C ARG A 81 2.75 8.24 -3.92
N VAL A 82 1.43 8.27 -3.70
CA VAL A 82 0.84 9.27 -2.81
C VAL A 82 1.42 9.16 -1.41
N TYR A 83 1.51 7.96 -0.88
CA TYR A 83 2.04 7.77 0.47
C TYR A 83 3.52 8.05 0.56
N THR A 84 4.27 7.69 -0.46
CA THR A 84 5.71 7.89 -0.46
C THR A 84 6.05 9.37 -0.60
N PHE A 85 5.42 10.03 -1.55
CA PHE A 85 5.72 11.44 -1.82
C PHE A 85 4.94 12.39 -0.94
N GLY A 86 3.94 11.90 -0.22
CA GLY A 86 3.29 12.72 0.76
C GLY A 86 4.24 13.13 1.85
N VAL A 87 5.31 12.38 2.01
CA VAL A 87 6.31 12.67 3.02
C VAL A 87 7.43 13.48 2.43
N GLU A 88 7.73 13.32 1.16
CA GLU A 88 8.74 14.11 0.51
C GLU A 88 8.07 15.31 -0.10
N THR A 89 8.79 16.16 -0.70
CA THR A 89 8.23 17.33 -1.30
C THR A 89 8.12 17.15 -2.75
N PRO A 90 7.12 16.59 -3.16
CA PRO A 90 7.02 16.32 -4.54
C PRO A 90 6.78 17.50 -5.35
N GLY A 91 6.57 18.53 -4.76
CA GLY A 91 6.29 19.72 -5.48
C GLY A 91 7.12 19.86 -6.67
N SER A 92 8.04 19.08 -6.70
CA SER A 92 8.83 19.13 -7.83
C SER A 92 8.10 18.90 -9.08
N ASP A 93 6.97 18.65 -9.11
CA ASP A 93 6.42 18.59 -10.39
C ASP A 93 5.30 19.19 -10.57
#